data_e676e0074c8a7264d7a9683ad26508c8
#
_entry.id   e676e0074c8a7264d7a9683ad26508c8
#
_cell.length_a   1.000
_cell.length_b   1.000
_cell.length_c   1.000
_cell.angle_alpha   90.00
_cell.angle_beta   90.00
_cell.angle_gamma   90.00
#
_symmetry.space_group_name_H-M   'P 1'
#
loop_
_entity.id
_entity.type
_entity.pdbx_description
1 polymer ?
#
loop_
_entity_poly.entity_id
_entity_poly.type
_entity_poly.pdbx_seq_one_letter_code
_entity_poly.pdbx_strand_id
1 'polypeptide(L)'
;MEKEPFDTVDIYNPKVIRSTMGSVFRVPFFYTDDLEQTVLDLKARGIRVFAAHLAGKNNYEQEDYTGNTAFLIGNEGNGLTEKLSNMADTWVKIPMEGKVESLNAAIAASILMFETARQRRA
;
A
#
# COMPACT_ATOMS: atom_id res chain seq x y z
N MET A 1 12.70 -6.97 -19.51
CA MET A 1 12.26 -6.50 -18.19
C MET A 1 11.68 -7.66 -17.41
N GLU A 2 11.99 -7.73 -16.17
CA GLU A 2 11.43 -8.73 -15.29
C GLU A 2 9.92 -8.70 -15.31
N LYS A 3 9.29 -9.86 -15.31
CA LYS A 3 7.85 -9.91 -15.26
C LYS A 3 7.37 -9.49 -13.87
N GLU A 4 6.60 -8.45 -13.81
CA GLU A 4 6.06 -7.98 -12.55
C GLU A 4 4.91 -8.88 -12.05
N PRO A 5 4.62 -8.83 -10.76
CA PRO A 5 3.45 -9.54 -10.23
C PRO A 5 2.20 -9.10 -10.97
N PHE A 6 1.32 -10.05 -11.30
CA PHE A 6 0.18 -9.72 -12.15
C PHE A 6 -0.84 -8.81 -11.51
N ASP A 7 -0.73 -8.49 -10.25
CA ASP A 7 -1.62 -7.53 -9.60
C ASP A 7 -1.02 -6.14 -9.56
N THR A 8 0.12 -5.92 -10.21
CA THR A 8 0.85 -4.68 -10.14
C THR A 8 0.68 -3.89 -11.43
N VAL A 9 0.49 -2.59 -11.31
CA VAL A 9 0.43 -1.69 -12.45
C VAL A 9 1.85 -1.52 -13.02
N ASP A 10 1.96 -1.53 -14.36
CA ASP A 10 3.24 -1.28 -15.02
C ASP A 10 3.59 0.21 -14.89
N ILE A 11 4.60 0.52 -14.11
CA ILE A 11 5.02 1.90 -13.88
C ILE A 11 5.63 2.56 -15.11
N TYR A 12 6.04 1.77 -16.11
CA TYR A 12 6.57 2.32 -17.36
C TYR A 12 5.49 2.57 -18.40
N ASN A 13 4.24 2.23 -18.10
CA ASN A 13 3.13 2.59 -18.97
C ASN A 13 3.07 4.12 -19.08
N PRO A 14 2.97 4.67 -20.31
CA PRO A 14 2.95 6.13 -20.48
C PRO A 14 1.85 6.83 -19.68
N LYS A 15 0.71 6.19 -19.51
CA LYS A 15 -0.38 6.77 -18.74
C LYS A 15 -0.01 6.88 -17.25
N VAL A 16 0.66 5.88 -16.71
CA VAL A 16 1.13 5.91 -15.33
C VAL A 16 2.17 7.01 -15.15
N ILE A 17 3.13 7.09 -16.07
CA ILE A 17 4.17 8.11 -16.00
C ILE A 17 3.54 9.51 -16.02
N ARG A 18 2.57 9.76 -16.90
CA ARG A 18 1.91 11.05 -16.95
C ARG A 18 1.16 11.36 -15.65
N SER A 19 0.50 10.37 -15.07
CA SER A 19 -0.27 10.60 -13.86
C SER A 19 0.60 10.91 -12.65
N THR A 20 1.85 10.45 -12.64
CA THR A 20 2.79 10.75 -11.56
C THR A 20 3.52 12.07 -11.76
N MET A 21 3.40 12.68 -12.93
CA MET A 21 4.08 13.93 -13.28
C MET A 21 5.59 13.85 -13.05
N GLY A 22 6.17 12.70 -13.37
CA GLY A 22 7.61 12.48 -13.23
C GLY A 22 8.05 11.98 -11.86
N SER A 23 7.17 11.90 -10.89
CA SER A 23 7.53 11.45 -9.54
C SER A 23 8.03 10.02 -9.52
N VAL A 24 7.63 9.19 -10.49
CA VAL A 24 8.07 7.80 -10.57
C VAL A 24 9.59 7.68 -10.63
N PHE A 25 10.28 8.69 -11.17
CA PHE A 25 11.73 8.68 -11.28
C PHE A 25 12.45 9.24 -10.06
N ARG A 26 11.72 9.78 -9.10
CA ARG A 26 12.28 10.39 -7.89
C ARG A 26 12.24 9.47 -6.67
N VAL A 27 11.34 8.50 -6.69
CA VAL A 27 11.15 7.58 -5.59
C VAL A 27 11.78 6.25 -5.95
N PRO A 28 12.67 5.72 -5.12
CA PRO A 28 13.26 4.39 -5.39
C PRO A 28 12.15 3.34 -5.43
N PHE A 29 12.23 2.44 -6.41
CA PHE A 29 11.27 1.36 -6.55
C PHE A 29 11.97 0.13 -7.14
N PHE A 30 11.35 -1.02 -6.97
CA PHE A 30 11.79 -2.24 -7.62
C PHE A 30 10.61 -3.20 -7.73
N TYR A 31 10.71 -4.12 -8.68
CA TYR A 31 9.75 -5.20 -8.82
C TYR A 31 10.23 -6.41 -8.04
N THR A 32 9.30 -7.20 -7.54
CA THR A 32 9.61 -8.46 -6.87
C THR A 32 8.67 -9.54 -7.36
N ASP A 33 9.23 -10.74 -7.55
CA ASP A 33 8.45 -11.92 -7.90
C ASP A 33 7.88 -12.61 -6.66
N ASP A 34 8.42 -12.30 -5.49
CA ASP A 34 8.01 -12.93 -4.24
C ASP A 34 7.72 -11.86 -3.21
N LEU A 35 6.51 -11.34 -3.30
CA LEU A 35 6.06 -10.29 -2.40
C LEU A 35 5.95 -10.80 -0.96
N GLU A 36 5.60 -12.07 -0.79
CA GLU A 36 5.51 -12.66 0.54
C GLU A 36 6.86 -12.67 1.25
N GLN A 37 7.92 -13.04 0.53
CA GLN A 37 9.26 -13.00 1.10
C GLN A 37 9.67 -11.58 1.42
N THR A 38 9.30 -10.61 0.57
CA THR A 38 9.59 -9.21 0.83
C THR A 38 8.94 -8.75 2.12
N VAL A 39 7.68 -9.13 2.36
CA VAL A 39 6.98 -8.76 3.60
C VAL A 39 7.69 -9.37 4.80
N LEU A 40 8.09 -10.63 4.72
CA LEU A 40 8.81 -11.29 5.81
C LEU A 40 10.12 -10.55 6.11
N ASP A 41 10.84 -10.15 5.08
CA ASP A 41 12.10 -9.41 5.25
C ASP A 41 11.88 -8.06 5.93
N LEU A 42 10.82 -7.36 5.55
CA LEU A 42 10.47 -6.08 6.18
C LEU A 42 10.16 -6.27 7.66
N LYS A 43 9.37 -7.29 7.99
CA LYS A 43 9.03 -7.57 9.38
C LYS A 43 10.26 -7.95 10.19
N ALA A 44 11.16 -8.72 9.59
CA ALA A 44 12.42 -9.11 10.25
C ALA A 44 13.30 -7.90 10.60
N ARG A 45 13.13 -6.79 9.85
CA ARG A 45 13.86 -5.54 10.11
C ARG A 45 13.15 -4.63 11.10
N GLY A 46 12.07 -5.10 11.70
CA GLY A 46 11.31 -4.30 12.66
C GLY A 46 10.38 -3.29 12.03
N ILE A 47 10.06 -3.44 10.76
CA ILE A 47 9.13 -2.57 10.06
C ILE A 47 7.71 -3.09 10.30
N ARG A 48 6.83 -2.23 10.79
CA ARG A 48 5.43 -2.59 10.98
C ARG A 48 4.71 -2.55 9.64
N VAL A 49 3.95 -3.59 9.36
CA VAL A 49 3.26 -3.75 8.08
C VAL A 49 1.76 -3.61 8.30
N PHE A 50 1.16 -2.65 7.63
CA PHE A 50 -0.28 -2.41 7.68
C PHE A 50 -0.88 -2.77 6.33
N ALA A 51 -1.98 -3.49 6.34
CA ALA A 51 -2.73 -3.78 5.12
C ALA A 51 -3.97 -2.91 5.06
N ALA A 52 -4.20 -2.27 3.93
CA ALA A 52 -5.45 -1.57 3.68
C ALA A 52 -6.51 -2.61 3.37
N HIS A 53 -7.48 -2.76 4.27
CA HIS A 53 -8.46 -3.83 4.19
C HIS A 53 -9.80 -3.37 4.74
N LEU A 54 -10.86 -3.69 4.01
CA LEU A 54 -12.22 -3.26 4.41
C LEU A 54 -12.65 -3.83 5.76
N ALA A 55 -12.12 -4.99 6.13
CA ALA A 55 -12.43 -5.63 7.40
C ALA A 55 -11.56 -5.16 8.57
N GLY A 56 -10.76 -4.12 8.37
CA GLY A 56 -9.95 -3.56 9.45
C GLY A 56 -10.84 -3.05 10.59
N LYS A 57 -10.41 -3.30 11.82
CA LYS A 57 -11.16 -2.86 12.99
C LYS A 57 -11.04 -1.36 13.19
N ASN A 58 -9.86 -0.82 12.96
CA ASN A 58 -9.60 0.59 13.14
C ASN A 58 -9.57 1.30 11.81
N ASN A 59 -9.98 2.55 11.82
CA ASN A 59 -9.76 3.43 10.69
C ASN A 59 -8.26 3.75 10.61
N TYR A 60 -7.79 4.08 9.42
CA TYR A 60 -6.38 4.37 9.19
C TYR A 60 -5.84 5.47 10.11
N GLU A 61 -6.70 6.40 10.53
CA GLU A 61 -6.30 7.51 11.40
C GLU A 61 -6.01 7.09 12.83
N GLN A 62 -6.44 5.91 13.23
CA GLN A 62 -6.35 5.44 14.61
C GLN A 62 -5.08 4.64 14.88
N GLU A 63 -4.22 4.47 13.88
CA GLU A 63 -2.98 3.74 14.02
C GLU A 63 -1.79 4.69 14.05
N ASP A 64 -0.69 4.21 14.61
CA ASP A 64 0.53 5.01 14.75
C ASP A 64 1.53 4.64 13.64
N TYR A 65 1.84 5.59 12.77
CA TYR A 65 2.77 5.41 11.66
C TYR A 65 4.07 6.20 11.86
N THR A 66 4.38 6.58 13.09
CA THR A 66 5.58 7.40 13.34
C THR A 66 6.88 6.60 13.29
N GLY A 67 6.80 5.28 13.48
CA GLY A 67 7.96 4.41 13.35
C GLY A 67 8.17 3.94 11.92
N ASN A 68 9.01 2.96 11.74
CA ASN A 68 9.24 2.36 10.43
C ASN A 68 7.97 1.63 9.98
N THR A 69 7.43 2.05 8.86
CA THR A 69 6.09 1.65 8.43
C THR A 69 6.10 1.23 6.97
N ALA A 70 5.36 0.16 6.67
CA ALA A 70 5.09 -0.28 5.31
C ALA A 70 3.59 -0.51 5.16
N PHE A 71 3.07 -0.22 3.98
CA PHE A 71 1.66 -0.44 3.66
C PHE A 71 1.53 -1.44 2.52
N LEU A 72 0.61 -2.38 2.68
CA LEU A 72 0.22 -3.29 1.60
C LEU A 72 -1.07 -2.75 0.99
N ILE A 73 -1.01 -2.49 -0.30
CA ILE A 73 -2.15 -1.95 -1.05
C ILE A 73 -2.50 -2.92 -2.16
N GLY A 74 -3.74 -3.35 -2.19
CA GLY A 74 -4.21 -4.24 -3.25
C GLY A 74 -4.57 -3.46 -4.51
N ASN A 75 -4.60 -4.16 -5.65
CA ASN A 75 -5.05 -3.52 -6.87
C ASN A 75 -6.58 -3.41 -6.88
N GLU A 76 -7.09 -2.66 -7.86
CA GLU A 76 -8.51 -2.33 -7.93
C GLU A 76 -9.40 -3.52 -8.28
N GLY A 77 -8.87 -4.51 -8.98
CA GLY A 77 -9.66 -5.64 -9.41
C GLY A 77 -9.80 -6.72 -8.36
N ASN A 78 -8.69 -7.11 -7.76
CA ASN A 78 -8.65 -8.27 -6.88
C ASN A 78 -8.32 -7.95 -5.43
N GLY A 79 -7.87 -6.73 -5.13
CA GLY A 79 -7.42 -6.39 -3.80
C GLY A 79 -6.15 -7.15 -3.41
N LEU A 80 -5.88 -7.23 -2.13
CA LEU A 80 -4.80 -8.04 -1.61
C LEU A 80 -5.25 -9.48 -1.50
N THR A 81 -4.31 -10.41 -1.75
CA THR A 81 -4.61 -11.81 -1.50
C THR A 81 -4.82 -12.01 0.00
N GLU A 82 -5.59 -13.04 0.35
CA GLU A 82 -5.81 -13.37 1.75
C GLU A 82 -4.49 -13.65 2.47
N LYS A 83 -3.60 -14.36 1.80
CA LYS A 83 -2.31 -14.71 2.39
C LYS A 83 -1.48 -13.48 2.70
N LEU A 84 -1.39 -12.53 1.77
CA LEU A 84 -0.65 -11.28 2.02
C LEU A 84 -1.30 -10.45 3.12
N SER A 85 -2.62 -10.36 3.11
CA SER A 85 -3.33 -9.62 4.15
C SER A 85 -3.05 -10.20 5.53
N ASN A 86 -3.00 -11.52 5.64
CA ASN A 86 -2.74 -12.18 6.92
C ASN A 86 -1.30 -12.03 7.38
N MET A 87 -0.39 -11.66 6.51
CA MET A 87 1.00 -11.40 6.88
C MET A 87 1.20 -10.01 7.48
N ALA A 88 0.26 -9.10 7.29
CA ALA A 88 0.35 -7.77 7.87
C ALA A 88 0.20 -7.83 9.39
N ASP A 89 0.83 -6.90 10.07
CA ASP A 89 0.69 -6.81 11.53
C ASP A 89 -0.69 -6.30 11.92
N THR A 90 -1.25 -5.41 11.12
CA THR A 90 -2.53 -4.78 11.41
C THR A 90 -3.25 -4.46 10.11
N TRP A 91 -4.56 -4.59 10.12
CA TRP A 91 -5.42 -4.14 9.02
C TRP A 91 -6.00 -2.79 9.39
N VAL A 92 -5.96 -1.85 8.45
CA VAL A 92 -6.56 -0.54 8.63
C VAL A 92 -7.56 -0.30 7.51
N LYS A 93 -8.66 0.34 7.83
CA LYS A 93 -9.67 0.62 6.83
C LYS A 93 -9.74 2.13 6.57
N ILE A 94 -10.01 2.46 5.31
CA ILE A 94 -10.30 3.82 4.91
C ILE A 94 -11.81 3.90 4.82
N PRO A 95 -12.47 4.70 5.67
CA PRO A 95 -13.94 4.78 5.68
C PRO A 95 -14.46 5.21 4.32
N MET A 96 -15.50 4.53 3.86
CA MET A 96 -16.15 4.82 2.60
C MET A 96 -17.60 5.13 2.85
N GLU A 97 -18.12 6.13 2.14
CA GLU A 97 -19.51 6.46 2.18
C GLU A 97 -20.20 6.00 0.89
N GLY A 98 -21.47 5.70 1.00
CA GLY A 98 -22.26 5.24 -0.14
C GLY A 98 -21.99 3.79 -0.51
N LYS A 99 -22.12 3.49 -1.80
CA LYS A 99 -22.06 2.13 -2.30
C LYS A 99 -20.70 1.71 -2.83
N VAL A 100 -19.70 2.57 -2.67
CA VAL A 100 -18.36 2.26 -3.16
C VAL A 100 -17.71 1.26 -2.22
N GLU A 101 -17.27 0.13 -2.74
CA GLU A 101 -16.71 -0.94 -1.93
C GLU A 101 -15.22 -0.81 -1.69
N SER A 102 -14.52 -0.14 -2.60
CA SER A 102 -13.06 0.03 -2.45
C SER A 102 -12.62 1.30 -3.14
N LEU A 103 -11.51 1.84 -2.68
CA LEU A 103 -10.85 2.97 -3.32
C LEU A 103 -9.87 2.48 -4.37
N ASN A 104 -9.63 3.35 -5.35
CA ASN A 104 -8.49 3.19 -6.24
C ASN A 104 -7.20 3.04 -5.41
N ALA A 105 -6.32 2.14 -5.83
CA ALA A 105 -5.10 1.85 -5.07
C ALA A 105 -4.21 3.08 -4.90
N ALA A 106 -4.10 3.91 -5.92
CA ALA A 106 -3.29 5.12 -5.83
C ALA A 106 -3.87 6.11 -4.83
N ILE A 107 -5.19 6.23 -4.80
CA ILE A 107 -5.88 7.11 -3.83
C ILE A 107 -5.68 6.56 -2.42
N ALA A 108 -5.85 5.27 -2.23
CA ALA A 108 -5.63 4.64 -0.92
C ALA A 108 -4.20 4.87 -0.43
N ALA A 109 -3.22 4.65 -1.30
CA ALA A 109 -1.82 4.88 -0.95
C ALA A 109 -1.57 6.33 -0.58
N SER A 110 -2.17 7.27 -1.34
CA SER A 110 -2.01 8.69 -1.07
C SER A 110 -2.57 9.08 0.30
N ILE A 111 -3.75 8.57 0.64
CA ILE A 111 -4.36 8.87 1.93
C ILE A 111 -3.47 8.38 3.07
N LEU A 112 -2.94 7.17 2.96
CA LEU A 112 -2.08 6.60 4.00
C LEU A 112 -0.76 7.35 4.11
N MET A 113 -0.18 7.75 2.97
CA MET A 113 1.06 8.52 2.98
C MET A 113 0.86 9.92 3.58
N PHE A 114 -0.24 10.58 3.25
CA PHE A 114 -0.53 11.90 3.83
C PHE A 114 -0.77 11.80 5.34
N GLU A 115 -1.47 10.79 5.79
CA GLU A 115 -1.68 10.60 7.23
C GLU A 115 -0.36 10.30 7.94
N THR A 116 0.50 9.49 7.33
CA THR A 116 1.82 9.21 7.89
C THR A 116 2.63 10.50 8.03
N ALA A 117 2.63 11.32 6.98
CA ALA A 117 3.35 12.59 7.01
C ALA A 117 2.77 13.54 8.06
N ARG A 118 1.45 13.58 8.19
CA ARG A 118 0.80 14.41 9.20
C ARG A 118 1.25 14.01 10.61
N GLN A 119 1.25 12.71 10.91
CA GLN A 119 1.65 12.24 12.23
C GLN A 119 3.10 12.59 12.54
N ARG A 120 3.97 12.51 11.54
CA ARG A 120 5.40 12.78 11.72
C ARG A 120 5.74 14.26 11.86
N ARG A 121 4.81 15.13 11.48
CA ARG A 121 4.96 16.59 11.67
C ARG A 121 4.45 17.07 13.02
N ALA A 122 3.64 16.27 13.64
CA ALA A 122 3.00 16.65 14.90
C ALA A 122 3.99 16.72 16.05
#